data_d61933380ce7249a182c6bacc7854f2a
#
_entry.id   d61933380ce7249a182c6bacc7854f2a
#
_cell.length_a   1.000
_cell.length_b   1.000
_cell.length_c   1.000
_cell.angle_alpha   90.00
_cell.angle_beta   90.00
_cell.angle_gamma   90.00
#
_symmetry.space_group_name_H-M   'P 1'
#
loop_
_entity.id
_entity.type
_entity.pdbx_description
1 polymer ?
#
loop_
_entity_poly.entity_id
_entity_poly.type
_entity_poly.pdbx_seq_one_letter_code
_entity_poly.pdbx_strand_id
1 'polypeptide(L)'
;VSWVKQPKYYLWVWAFCFVMALLDVSFFRHLFAGFTDDSGAGYLIFDSADESVYLTGFRLDFIIYSAVPIIVGYYLIFKRKVESERYRFIYNLYVLTNSVWLLCMYASYTNRIAYLSWQLLPIVLIYPFLNERIYASQYRTGALIALGHLGFTLFMAFVYY
;
A
#
# COMPACT_ATOMS: atom_id res chain seq x y z
N VAL A 1 -15.83 19.46 -0.77
CA VAL A 1 -15.75 18.25 0.06
C VAL A 1 -14.37 18.21 0.73
N SER A 2 -14.26 18.81 1.94
CA SER A 2 -12.97 19.02 2.65
C SER A 2 -12.32 17.71 3.16
N TRP A 3 -13.09 16.66 3.40
CA TRP A 3 -12.64 15.39 3.95
C TRP A 3 -11.67 14.65 3.04
N VAL A 4 -11.92 14.65 1.73
CA VAL A 4 -11.09 13.98 0.72
C VAL A 4 -9.67 14.59 0.67
N LYS A 5 -9.49 15.82 1.15
CA LYS A 5 -8.21 16.53 1.10
C LYS A 5 -7.31 16.31 2.33
N GLN A 6 -7.83 15.70 3.41
CA GLN A 6 -7.07 15.57 4.66
C GLN A 6 -6.42 14.19 4.82
N PRO A 7 -5.10 14.07 4.73
CA PRO A 7 -4.38 12.80 4.84
C PRO A 7 -4.59 12.06 6.16
N LYS A 8 -4.95 12.78 7.23
CA LYS A 8 -5.18 12.20 8.57
C LYS A 8 -6.25 11.12 8.56
N TYR A 9 -7.37 11.33 7.85
CA TYR A 9 -8.46 10.35 7.81
C TYR A 9 -8.03 9.05 7.11
N TYR A 10 -7.27 9.16 6.02
CA TYR A 10 -6.75 8.00 5.31
C TYR A 10 -5.77 7.20 6.16
N LEU A 11 -4.94 7.87 6.96
CA LEU A 11 -4.05 7.21 7.91
C LEU A 11 -4.80 6.46 9.00
N TRP A 12 -5.91 7.03 9.51
CA TRP A 12 -6.76 6.32 10.48
C TRP A 12 -7.42 5.10 9.85
N VAL A 13 -7.91 5.22 8.62
CA VAL A 13 -8.46 4.08 7.86
C VAL A 13 -7.38 3.01 7.67
N TRP A 14 -6.17 3.41 7.28
CA TRP A 14 -5.06 2.47 7.11
C TRP A 14 -4.70 1.75 8.42
N ALA A 15 -4.59 2.49 9.52
CA ALA A 15 -4.30 1.92 10.82
C ALA A 15 -5.40 0.93 11.28
N PHE A 16 -6.66 1.28 11.05
CA PHE A 16 -7.79 0.38 11.29
C PHE A 16 -7.68 -0.89 10.45
N CYS A 17 -7.46 -0.77 9.14
CA CYS A 17 -7.30 -1.92 8.24
C CYS A 17 -6.10 -2.80 8.64
N PHE A 18 -5.01 -2.19 9.10
CA PHE A 18 -3.84 -2.91 9.62
C PHE A 18 -4.19 -3.74 10.85
N VAL A 19 -4.92 -3.16 11.81
CA VAL A 19 -5.38 -3.90 13.00
C VAL A 19 -6.31 -5.04 12.60
N MET A 20 -7.23 -4.82 11.65
CA MET A 20 -8.12 -5.86 11.13
C MET A 20 -7.34 -7.00 10.46
N ALA A 21 -6.30 -6.66 9.69
CA ALA A 21 -5.42 -7.66 9.09
C ALA A 21 -4.62 -8.47 10.14
N LEU A 22 -4.16 -7.82 11.22
CA LEU A 22 -3.49 -8.49 12.33
C LEU A 22 -4.38 -9.46 13.09
N LEU A 23 -5.66 -9.12 13.23
CA LEU A 23 -6.64 -9.94 13.96
C LEU A 23 -7.23 -11.08 13.11
N ASP A 24 -6.76 -11.25 11.86
CA ASP A 24 -7.29 -12.23 10.90
C ASP A 24 -8.83 -12.20 10.86
N VAL A 25 -9.40 -11.00 10.77
CA VAL A 25 -10.86 -10.87 10.76
C VAL A 25 -11.41 -11.35 9.44
N SER A 26 -11.92 -12.57 9.44
CA SER A 26 -12.56 -13.23 8.30
C SER A 26 -13.84 -12.53 7.79
N PHE A 27 -14.26 -11.45 8.46
CA PHE A 27 -15.45 -10.68 8.08
C PHE A 27 -15.43 -10.24 6.62
N PHE A 28 -14.28 -9.78 6.13
CA PHE A 28 -14.15 -9.37 4.72
C PHE A 28 -14.17 -10.55 3.75
N ARG A 29 -13.70 -11.73 4.17
CA ARG A 29 -13.86 -12.97 3.38
C ARG A 29 -15.34 -13.24 3.10
N HIS A 30 -16.17 -13.20 4.14
CA HIS A 30 -17.60 -13.41 4.01
C HIS A 30 -18.30 -12.29 3.24
N LEU A 31 -17.88 -11.04 3.43
CA LEU A 31 -18.45 -9.92 2.69
C LEU A 31 -18.18 -10.03 1.19
N PHE A 32 -16.94 -10.32 0.79
CA PHE A 32 -16.58 -10.49 -0.61
C PHE A 32 -17.13 -11.79 -1.22
N ALA A 33 -17.21 -12.85 -0.46
CA ALA A 33 -17.87 -14.09 -0.88
C ALA A 33 -19.35 -13.86 -1.21
N GLY A 34 -20.08 -13.07 -0.40
CA GLY A 34 -21.47 -12.74 -0.65
C GLY A 34 -21.72 -11.92 -1.93
N PHE A 35 -20.75 -11.14 -2.40
CA PHE A 35 -20.83 -10.41 -3.68
C PHE A 35 -20.53 -11.29 -4.91
N THR A 36 -19.92 -12.45 -4.71
CA THR A 36 -19.47 -13.33 -5.80
C THR A 36 -20.28 -14.63 -5.90
N ASP A 37 -21.24 -14.83 -5.00
CA ASP A 37 -22.00 -16.07 -4.87
C ASP A 37 -22.84 -16.42 -6.12
N ASP A 38 -23.33 -15.41 -6.86
CA ASP A 38 -24.09 -15.61 -8.09
C ASP A 38 -23.27 -16.09 -9.29
N SER A 39 -21.94 -16.03 -9.22
CA SER A 39 -21.05 -16.35 -10.34
C SER A 39 -20.11 -17.55 -10.11
N GLY A 40 -20.14 -18.16 -8.94
CA GLY A 40 -19.18 -19.21 -8.56
C GLY A 40 -17.73 -18.71 -8.41
N ALA A 41 -17.47 -17.41 -8.63
CA ALA A 41 -16.14 -16.82 -8.56
C ALA A 41 -15.63 -16.68 -7.12
N GLY A 42 -16.52 -16.71 -6.12
CA GLY A 42 -16.17 -16.62 -4.70
C GLY A 42 -15.24 -17.74 -4.25
N TYR A 43 -15.46 -18.94 -4.72
CA TYR A 43 -14.59 -20.09 -4.45
C TYR A 43 -13.20 -19.92 -5.05
N LEU A 44 -13.08 -19.34 -6.24
CA LEU A 44 -11.79 -19.12 -6.88
C LEU A 44 -10.93 -18.06 -6.16
N ILE A 45 -11.55 -17.16 -5.40
CA ILE A 45 -10.85 -16.10 -4.68
C ILE A 45 -10.39 -16.56 -3.29
N PHE A 46 -11.17 -17.44 -2.62
CA PHE A 46 -10.94 -17.78 -1.22
C PHE A 46 -10.68 -19.26 -0.96
N ASP A 47 -10.98 -20.16 -1.90
CA ASP A 47 -11.02 -21.60 -1.66
C ASP A 47 -10.08 -22.41 -2.56
N SER A 48 -9.17 -21.78 -3.27
CA SER A 48 -8.08 -22.52 -3.94
C SER A 48 -7.09 -23.00 -2.88
N ALA A 49 -7.42 -24.17 -2.32
CA ALA A 49 -6.67 -24.85 -1.28
C ALA A 49 -5.31 -25.42 -1.76
N ASP A 50 -4.80 -25.03 -2.90
CA ASP A 50 -3.42 -25.27 -3.30
C ASP A 50 -2.51 -24.22 -2.63
N GLU A 51 -2.32 -24.41 -1.32
CA GLU A 51 -1.42 -23.61 -0.47
C GLU A 51 0.03 -23.58 -0.99
N SER A 52 0.38 -24.45 -1.94
CA SER A 52 1.75 -24.57 -2.45
C SER A 52 2.14 -23.53 -3.51
N VAL A 53 1.16 -22.87 -4.16
CA VAL A 53 1.44 -21.97 -5.31
C VAL A 53 1.29 -20.50 -4.96
N TYR A 54 0.48 -20.15 -3.97
CA TYR A 54 0.24 -18.75 -3.59
C TYR A 54 0.47 -18.56 -2.09
N LEU A 55 1.49 -17.78 -1.75
CA LEU A 55 1.76 -17.36 -0.38
C LEU A 55 0.65 -16.41 0.09
N THR A 56 -0.42 -16.97 0.62
CA THR A 56 -1.52 -16.22 1.25
C THR A 56 -1.28 -16.08 2.74
N GLY A 57 -1.89 -15.09 3.37
CA GLY A 57 -1.80 -14.87 4.80
C GLY A 57 -1.08 -13.58 5.19
N PHE A 58 -0.84 -13.43 6.47
CA PHE A 58 -0.20 -12.22 7.02
C PHE A 58 1.27 -12.13 6.62
N ARG A 59 1.60 -11.17 5.76
CA ARG A 59 2.92 -10.95 5.19
C ARG A 59 3.55 -9.68 5.73
N LEU A 60 4.28 -9.81 6.83
CA LEU A 60 4.96 -8.69 7.48
C LEU A 60 5.98 -7.99 6.58
N ASP A 61 6.69 -8.75 5.75
CA ASP A 61 7.65 -8.25 4.77
C ASP A 61 7.02 -7.26 3.78
N PHE A 62 5.87 -7.60 3.21
CA PHE A 62 5.15 -6.72 2.30
C PHE A 62 4.49 -5.54 3.02
N ILE A 63 4.07 -5.72 4.27
CA ILE A 63 3.55 -4.62 5.08
C ILE A 63 4.64 -3.58 5.33
N ILE A 64 5.83 -4.02 5.77
CA ILE A 64 6.98 -3.11 5.98
C ILE A 64 7.32 -2.39 4.68
N TYR A 65 7.40 -3.11 3.57
CA TYR A 65 7.67 -2.54 2.25
C TYR A 65 6.66 -1.44 1.89
N SER A 66 5.38 -1.72 2.03
CA SER A 66 4.31 -0.79 1.67
C SER A 66 4.11 0.33 2.69
N ALA A 67 4.57 0.19 3.93
CA ALA A 67 4.51 1.24 4.96
C ALA A 67 5.55 2.35 4.73
N VAL A 68 6.66 2.07 4.03
CA VAL A 68 7.72 3.06 3.77
C VAL A 68 7.18 4.35 3.12
N PRO A 69 6.42 4.31 2.02
CA PRO A 69 5.85 5.53 1.44
C PRO A 69 4.86 6.25 2.35
N ILE A 70 4.15 5.50 3.21
CA ILE A 70 3.21 6.09 4.18
C ILE A 70 3.98 6.92 5.19
N ILE A 71 5.07 6.38 5.74
CA ILE A 71 5.93 7.05 6.73
C ILE A 71 6.62 8.27 6.09
N VAL A 72 7.21 8.09 4.91
CA VAL A 72 7.88 9.18 4.19
C VAL A 72 6.89 10.29 3.83
N GLY A 73 5.73 9.94 3.27
CA GLY A 73 4.71 10.91 2.93
C GLY A 73 4.12 11.63 4.15
N TYR A 74 3.91 10.92 5.25
CA TYR A 74 3.54 11.52 6.52
C TYR A 74 4.57 12.57 6.96
N TYR A 75 5.86 12.21 6.96
CA TYR A 75 6.93 13.12 7.32
C TYR A 75 6.97 14.37 6.43
N LEU A 76 6.84 14.19 5.12
CA LEU A 76 6.85 15.29 4.17
C LEU A 76 5.65 16.23 4.33
N ILE A 77 4.44 15.69 4.51
CA ILE A 77 3.23 16.49 4.62
C ILE A 77 3.14 17.19 5.99
N PHE A 78 3.40 16.46 7.09
CA PHE A 78 3.15 17.00 8.44
C PHE A 78 4.38 17.69 9.06
N LYS A 79 5.58 17.20 8.78
CA LYS A 79 6.81 17.79 9.34
C LYS A 79 7.46 18.81 8.42
N ARG A 80 7.50 18.52 7.13
CA ARG A 80 8.07 19.42 6.11
C ARG A 80 7.06 20.38 5.49
N LYS A 81 5.77 20.20 5.83
CA LYS A 81 4.67 21.08 5.38
C LYS A 81 4.60 21.22 3.86
N VAL A 82 4.78 20.11 3.15
CA VAL A 82 4.57 20.10 1.69
C VAL A 82 3.10 20.39 1.41
N GLU A 83 2.82 21.54 0.76
CA GLU A 83 1.45 22.04 0.56
C GLU A 83 0.83 21.63 -0.76
N SER A 84 1.58 20.93 -1.61
CA SER A 84 1.10 20.48 -2.93
C SER A 84 -0.18 19.65 -2.82
N GLU A 85 -1.28 20.19 -3.37
CA GLU A 85 -2.56 19.46 -3.42
C GLU A 85 -2.45 18.17 -4.23
N ARG A 86 -1.65 18.17 -5.32
CA ARG A 86 -1.40 17.00 -6.16
C ARG A 86 -0.70 15.90 -5.39
N TYR A 87 0.33 16.27 -4.61
CA TYR A 87 1.04 15.30 -3.78
C TYR A 87 0.12 14.69 -2.72
N ARG A 88 -0.68 15.51 -2.03
CA ARG A 88 -1.66 15.03 -1.05
C ARG A 88 -2.67 14.08 -1.66
N PHE A 89 -3.14 14.37 -2.88
CA PHE A 89 -4.05 13.48 -3.60
C PHE A 89 -3.41 12.13 -3.91
N ILE A 90 -2.19 12.12 -4.47
CA ILE A 90 -1.44 10.89 -4.79
C ILE A 90 -1.17 10.08 -3.52
N TYR A 91 -0.76 10.75 -2.45
CA TYR A 91 -0.54 10.12 -1.15
C TYR A 91 -1.81 9.49 -0.58
N ASN A 92 -2.93 10.20 -0.58
CA ASN A 92 -4.20 9.70 -0.10
C ASN A 92 -4.68 8.48 -0.92
N LEU A 93 -4.50 8.54 -2.24
CA LEU A 93 -4.83 7.43 -3.13
C LEU A 93 -3.97 6.20 -2.81
N TYR A 94 -2.67 6.41 -2.60
CA TYR A 94 -1.75 5.34 -2.18
C TYR A 94 -2.20 4.69 -0.86
N VAL A 95 -2.46 5.51 0.17
CA VAL A 95 -2.87 5.03 1.48
C VAL A 95 -4.19 4.26 1.39
N LEU A 96 -5.15 4.75 0.60
CA LEU A 96 -6.44 4.09 0.40
C LEU A 96 -6.29 2.74 -0.30
N THR A 97 -5.57 2.68 -1.43
CA THR A 97 -5.36 1.43 -2.18
C THR A 97 -4.57 0.41 -1.37
N ASN A 98 -3.62 0.87 -0.55
CA ASN A 98 -2.89 0.01 0.37
C ASN A 98 -3.78 -0.51 1.51
N SER A 99 -4.72 0.30 2.01
CA SER A 99 -5.72 -0.14 2.99
C SER A 99 -6.62 -1.25 2.44
N VAL A 100 -7.05 -1.12 1.18
CA VAL A 100 -7.82 -2.17 0.51
C VAL A 100 -7.01 -3.46 0.41
N TRP A 101 -5.73 -3.37 0.05
CA TRP A 101 -4.86 -4.53 0.02
C TRP A 101 -4.73 -5.21 1.39
N LEU A 102 -4.58 -4.45 2.48
CA LEU A 102 -4.52 -5.01 3.85
C LEU A 102 -5.76 -5.85 4.18
N LEU A 103 -6.95 -5.39 3.80
CA LEU A 103 -8.20 -6.13 4.01
C LEU A 103 -8.29 -7.40 3.16
N CYS A 104 -7.64 -7.41 2.00
CA CYS A 104 -7.62 -8.53 1.06
C CYS A 104 -6.38 -9.41 1.19
N MET A 105 -5.57 -9.25 2.27
CA MET A 105 -4.28 -9.93 2.41
C MET A 105 -4.41 -11.47 2.43
N TYR A 106 -5.51 -11.98 2.92
CA TYR A 106 -5.81 -13.42 2.98
C TYR A 106 -6.52 -13.96 1.73
N ALA A 107 -6.75 -13.14 0.73
CA ALA A 107 -7.36 -13.57 -0.52
C ALA A 107 -6.34 -14.26 -1.44
N SER A 108 -6.75 -15.26 -2.22
CA SER A 108 -5.88 -16.06 -3.11
C SER A 108 -5.22 -15.17 -4.12
N TYR A 109 -5.55 -14.17 -4.64
CA TYR A 109 -4.85 -13.30 -5.60
C TYR A 109 -4.44 -11.95 -5.01
N THR A 110 -4.11 -11.92 -3.72
CA THR A 110 -3.77 -10.69 -2.99
C THR A 110 -2.66 -9.85 -3.66
N ASN A 111 -1.70 -10.49 -4.33
CA ASN A 111 -0.64 -9.79 -5.06
C ASN A 111 -1.17 -8.89 -6.17
N ARG A 112 -2.24 -9.28 -6.86
CA ARG A 112 -2.85 -8.43 -7.91
C ARG A 112 -3.47 -7.18 -7.33
N ILE A 113 -4.07 -7.29 -6.15
CA ILE A 113 -4.64 -6.14 -5.42
C ILE A 113 -3.51 -5.25 -4.89
N ALA A 114 -2.41 -5.85 -4.43
CA ALA A 114 -1.22 -5.12 -4.00
C ALA A 114 -0.64 -4.21 -5.10
N TYR A 115 -0.66 -4.64 -6.35
CA TYR A 115 -0.16 -3.84 -7.48
C TYR A 115 -0.85 -2.49 -7.62
N LEU A 116 -2.11 -2.34 -7.18
CA LEU A 116 -2.80 -1.04 -7.21
C LEU A 116 -2.06 0.01 -6.36
N SER A 117 -1.54 -0.38 -5.20
CA SER A 117 -0.75 0.51 -4.34
C SER A 117 0.71 0.55 -4.77
N TRP A 118 1.32 -0.57 -5.13
CA TRP A 118 2.74 -0.65 -5.45
C TRP A 118 3.13 0.13 -6.70
N GLN A 119 2.24 0.26 -7.69
CA GLN A 119 2.48 1.13 -8.84
C GLN A 119 2.56 2.62 -8.45
N LEU A 120 1.84 3.04 -7.42
CA LEU A 120 1.88 4.41 -6.90
C LEU A 120 3.08 4.67 -5.98
N LEU A 121 3.68 3.61 -5.43
CA LEU A 121 4.75 3.68 -4.44
C LEU A 121 5.95 4.55 -4.91
N PRO A 122 6.57 4.30 -6.08
CA PRO A 122 7.67 5.13 -6.57
C PRO A 122 7.23 6.58 -6.80
N ILE A 123 5.99 6.80 -7.21
CA ILE A 123 5.46 8.15 -7.44
C ILE A 123 5.37 8.90 -6.11
N VAL A 124 4.80 8.28 -5.07
CA VAL A 124 4.71 8.89 -3.72
C VAL A 124 6.09 9.22 -3.16
N LEU A 125 7.10 8.37 -3.41
CA LEU A 125 8.46 8.57 -2.90
C LEU A 125 9.22 9.68 -3.64
N ILE A 126 9.08 9.77 -4.96
CA ILE A 126 9.95 10.60 -5.81
C ILE A 126 9.31 11.95 -6.14
N TYR A 127 7.99 11.99 -6.36
CA TYR A 127 7.27 13.19 -6.80
C TYR A 127 7.59 14.45 -5.99
N PRO A 128 7.60 14.45 -4.64
CA PRO A 128 7.86 15.66 -3.86
C PRO A 128 9.28 16.19 -4.08
N PHE A 129 10.27 15.34 -4.30
CA PHE A 129 11.66 15.77 -4.53
C PHE A 129 11.88 16.33 -5.94
N LEU A 130 11.01 16.07 -6.89
CA LEU A 130 11.08 16.63 -8.23
C LEU A 130 10.32 17.95 -8.35
N ASN A 131 9.21 18.10 -7.62
CA ASN A 131 8.29 19.22 -7.82
C ASN A 131 8.32 20.29 -6.71
N GLU A 132 8.86 19.94 -5.53
CA GLU A 132 8.87 20.86 -4.38
C GLU A 132 10.31 21.08 -3.91
N ARG A 133 10.59 22.29 -3.42
CA ARG A 133 11.90 22.60 -2.80
C ARG A 133 11.85 22.27 -1.31
N ILE A 134 12.24 21.05 -0.95
CA ILE A 134 12.18 20.54 0.43
C ILE A 134 13.54 20.72 1.12
N TYR A 135 14.63 20.47 0.40
CA TYR A 135 16.01 20.50 0.88
C TYR A 135 16.96 21.08 -0.16
N ALA A 136 18.10 21.59 0.30
CA ALA A 136 19.16 22.07 -0.60
C ALA A 136 19.72 20.96 -1.51
N SER A 137 19.80 19.71 -1.00
CA SER A 137 20.31 18.54 -1.72
C SER A 137 19.19 17.52 -2.07
N GLN A 138 18.00 18.03 -2.36
CA GLN A 138 16.80 17.18 -2.54
C GLN A 138 16.93 16.13 -3.64
N TYR A 139 17.58 16.43 -4.76
CA TYR A 139 17.78 15.47 -5.85
C TYR A 139 18.66 14.30 -5.42
N ARG A 140 19.70 14.55 -4.61
CA ARG A 140 20.52 13.51 -4.02
C ARG A 140 19.71 12.62 -3.06
N THR A 141 18.90 13.25 -2.20
CA THR A 141 18.03 12.52 -1.27
C THR A 141 16.99 11.68 -2.01
N GLY A 142 16.34 12.26 -3.03
CA GLY A 142 15.39 11.52 -3.87
C GLY A 142 16.06 10.36 -4.63
N ALA A 143 17.27 10.56 -5.15
CA ALA A 143 18.03 9.51 -5.81
C ALA A 143 18.40 8.37 -4.84
N LEU A 144 18.82 8.68 -3.60
CA LEU A 144 19.13 7.67 -2.59
C LEU A 144 17.89 6.86 -2.17
N ILE A 145 16.75 7.52 -2.02
CA ILE A 145 15.47 6.84 -1.73
C ILE A 145 15.10 5.92 -2.89
N ALA A 146 15.21 6.40 -4.13
CA ALA A 146 14.91 5.60 -5.33
C ALA A 146 15.84 4.39 -5.47
N LEU A 147 17.15 4.58 -5.24
CA LEU A 147 18.14 3.50 -5.26
C LEU A 147 17.90 2.49 -4.14
N GLY A 148 17.59 2.96 -2.93
CA GLY A 148 17.24 2.07 -1.80
C GLY A 148 16.00 1.24 -2.10
N HIS A 149 14.98 1.86 -2.68
CA HIS A 149 13.76 1.16 -3.09
C HIS A 149 14.04 0.13 -4.20
N LEU A 150 14.81 0.51 -5.23
CA LEU A 150 15.22 -0.40 -6.30
C LEU A 150 16.03 -1.57 -5.75
N GLY A 151 16.99 -1.30 -4.87
CA GLY A 151 17.81 -2.34 -4.23
C GLY A 151 16.96 -3.31 -3.42
N PHE A 152 15.98 -2.81 -2.67
CA PHE A 152 15.04 -3.66 -1.93
C PHE A 152 14.16 -4.48 -2.87
N THR A 153 13.65 -3.89 -3.95
CA THR A 153 12.84 -4.59 -4.94
C THR A 153 13.61 -5.72 -5.62
N LEU A 154 14.87 -5.47 -6.00
CA LEU A 154 15.76 -6.49 -6.54
C LEU A 154 16.05 -7.60 -5.52
N PHE A 155 16.35 -7.23 -4.27
CA PHE A 155 16.53 -8.20 -3.20
C PHE A 155 15.32 -9.13 -3.04
N MET A 156 14.11 -8.55 -2.99
CA MET A 156 12.87 -9.33 -2.91
C MET A 156 12.67 -10.22 -4.14
N ALA A 157 13.01 -9.75 -5.35
CA ALA A 157 12.95 -10.56 -6.55
C ALA A 157 13.90 -11.77 -6.49
N PHE A 158 15.12 -11.60 -5.97
CA PHE A 158 16.08 -12.72 -5.82
C PHE A 158 15.72 -13.70 -4.70
N VAL A 159 15.00 -13.25 -3.67
CA VAL A 159 14.60 -14.10 -2.53
C VAL A 159 13.35 -14.93 -2.83
N TYR A 160 12.42 -14.36 -3.65
CA TYR A 160 11.11 -14.97 -3.90
C TYR A 160 10.95 -15.54 -5.31
N TYR A 161 11.87 -15.30 -6.23
CA TYR A 161 11.89 -15.81 -7.60
C TYR A 161 13.24 -16.48 -7.91
#